data_4f40b4787aeb1e90f1e5a167dd6146f4
#
_entry.id   4f40b4787aeb1e90f1e5a167dd6146f4
#
_cell.length_a   1.000
_cell.length_b   1.000
_cell.length_c   1.000
_cell.angle_alpha   90.00
_cell.angle_beta   90.00
_cell.angle_gamma   90.00
#
_symmetry.space_group_name_H-M   'P 1'
#
loop_
_entity.id
_entity.type
_entity.pdbx_description
1 polymer ?
#
loop_
_entity_poly.entity_id
_entity_poly.type
_entity_poly.pdbx_seq_one_letter_code
_entity_poly.pdbx_strand_id
1 'polypeptide(L)'
;MTSPPPVLEPDSVPSAPSSHEAEVRCRGWFEAHGTAVYNYFRFHAPLPDVAEDLTAETFFKVVRAYASFDPHKGSQKAWILTIARNVLTDWRRRGRLRQYVSIGSMHDLVHDCPSPEERLLKEEEVGRLLDAVATLAPADRELIGLRYGSGVDTAETALILGISEGNVRTRLWRVLDRLRKVMHE
;
A
#
# COMPACT_ATOMS: atom_id res chain seq x y z
N MET A 1 -3.93 -48.10 45.51
CA MET A 1 -2.82 -47.22 45.04
C MET A 1 -3.27 -46.60 43.71
N THR A 2 -3.82 -45.41 43.79
CA THR A 2 -4.39 -44.71 42.65
C THR A 2 -3.36 -43.65 42.19
N SER A 3 -2.83 -43.84 40.97
CA SER A 3 -1.90 -42.88 40.38
C SER A 3 -2.62 -41.53 40.12
N PRO A 4 -1.97 -40.39 40.38
CA PRO A 4 -2.54 -39.10 40.07
C PRO A 4 -2.60 -38.88 38.53
N PRO A 5 -3.57 -38.12 38.02
CA PRO A 5 -3.68 -37.80 36.60
C PRO A 5 -2.49 -36.95 36.15
N PRO A 6 -2.11 -37.01 34.85
CA PRO A 6 -1.03 -36.19 34.30
C PRO A 6 -1.38 -34.72 34.38
N VAL A 7 -0.47 -33.94 34.95
CA VAL A 7 -0.54 -32.47 34.93
C VAL A 7 -0.31 -32.03 33.49
N LEU A 8 -1.35 -31.50 32.84
CA LEU A 8 -1.23 -30.80 31.58
C LEU A 8 -0.42 -29.52 31.84
N GLU A 9 0.81 -29.49 31.29
CA GLU A 9 1.57 -28.25 31.25
C GLU A 9 0.75 -27.18 30.50
N PRO A 10 0.69 -25.95 31.00
CA PRO A 10 0.00 -24.89 30.28
C PRO A 10 0.71 -24.66 28.95
N ASP A 11 -0.04 -24.81 27.84
CA ASP A 11 0.38 -24.49 26.49
C ASP A 11 1.21 -23.21 26.52
N SER A 12 2.45 -23.30 26.04
CA SER A 12 3.36 -22.19 25.88
C SER A 12 2.73 -21.17 24.92
N VAL A 13 2.10 -20.18 25.50
CA VAL A 13 1.72 -18.96 24.76
C VAL A 13 3.02 -18.46 24.11
N PRO A 14 3.10 -18.33 22.78
CA PRO A 14 4.30 -17.84 22.14
C PRO A 14 4.61 -16.47 22.75
N SER A 15 5.76 -16.37 23.42
CA SER A 15 6.21 -15.11 24.00
C SER A 15 6.25 -14.05 22.91
N ALA A 16 5.75 -12.85 23.19
CA ALA A 16 5.85 -11.74 22.28
C ALA A 16 7.31 -11.64 21.78
N PRO A 17 7.53 -11.51 20.45
CA PRO A 17 8.88 -11.51 19.91
C PRO A 17 9.71 -10.41 20.57
N SER A 18 10.98 -10.68 20.85
CA SER A 18 11.89 -9.67 21.39
C SER A 18 11.92 -8.46 20.45
N SER A 19 12.15 -7.26 20.99
CA SER A 19 12.22 -6.03 20.17
C SER A 19 13.19 -6.18 18.99
N HIS A 20 14.28 -6.93 19.17
CA HIS A 20 15.26 -7.21 18.13
C HIS A 20 14.71 -8.14 17.01
N GLU A 21 13.98 -9.18 17.34
CA GLU A 21 13.34 -10.05 16.34
C GLU A 21 12.28 -9.33 15.53
N ALA A 22 11.50 -8.48 16.18
CA ALA A 22 10.52 -7.63 15.51
C ALA A 22 11.22 -6.66 14.52
N GLU A 23 12.34 -6.07 14.93
CA GLU A 23 13.12 -5.13 14.10
C GLU A 23 13.73 -5.83 12.87
N VAL A 24 14.34 -7.00 13.03
CA VAL A 24 14.93 -7.77 11.92
C VAL A 24 13.85 -8.20 10.93
N ARG A 25 12.70 -8.69 11.39
CA ARG A 25 11.59 -9.09 10.51
C ARG A 25 10.96 -7.89 9.81
N CYS A 26 10.78 -6.76 10.49
CA CYS A 26 10.23 -5.55 9.89
C CYS A 26 11.17 -4.97 8.83
N ARG A 27 12.48 -5.12 8.98
CA ARG A 27 13.45 -4.77 7.94
C ARG A 27 13.24 -5.62 6.68
N GLY A 28 13.12 -6.94 6.80
CA GLY A 28 12.81 -7.82 5.68
C GLY A 28 11.47 -7.50 5.02
N TRP A 29 10.47 -7.07 5.79
CA TRP A 29 9.18 -6.62 5.24
C TRP A 29 9.29 -5.29 4.50
N PHE A 30 10.13 -4.37 4.98
CA PHE A 30 10.41 -3.13 4.27
C PHE A 30 11.12 -3.41 2.93
N GLU A 31 12.14 -4.26 2.93
CA GLU A 31 12.85 -4.68 1.70
C GLU A 31 11.90 -5.36 0.70
N ALA A 32 10.99 -6.21 1.16
CA ALA A 32 10.06 -6.95 0.30
C ALA A 32 8.87 -6.11 -0.20
N HIS A 33 8.40 -5.15 0.58
CA HIS A 33 7.13 -4.46 0.34
C HIS A 33 7.22 -2.93 0.27
N GLY A 34 8.39 -2.35 0.60
CA GLY A 34 8.57 -0.88 0.64
C GLY A 34 8.24 -0.21 -0.69
N THR A 35 8.75 -0.76 -1.79
CA THR A 35 8.44 -0.27 -3.15
C THR A 35 6.94 -0.33 -3.46
N ALA A 36 6.25 -1.41 -3.08
CA ALA A 36 4.81 -1.54 -3.32
C ALA A 36 3.99 -0.50 -2.53
N VAL A 37 4.39 -0.22 -1.28
CA VAL A 37 3.77 0.80 -0.44
C VAL A 37 4.06 2.20 -0.98
N TYR A 38 5.29 2.48 -1.36
CA TYR A 38 5.68 3.74 -1.99
C TYR A 38 4.88 3.99 -3.28
N ASN A 39 4.85 3.03 -4.19
CA ASN A 39 4.08 3.13 -5.42
C ASN A 39 2.58 3.35 -5.15
N TYR A 40 2.00 2.68 -4.15
CA TYR A 40 0.63 2.95 -3.72
C TYR A 40 0.44 4.43 -3.37
N PHE A 41 1.36 5.02 -2.59
CA PHE A 41 1.27 6.43 -2.23
C PHE A 41 1.50 7.38 -3.40
N ARG A 42 2.33 7.02 -4.39
CA ARG A 42 2.55 7.83 -5.61
C ARG A 42 1.26 8.09 -6.39
N PHE A 43 0.29 7.16 -6.34
CA PHE A 43 -1.05 7.37 -6.92
C PHE A 43 -1.92 8.35 -6.11
N HIS A 44 -1.48 8.78 -4.93
CA HIS A 44 -2.29 9.58 -4.02
C HIS A 44 -1.63 10.87 -3.57
N ALA A 45 -0.32 10.89 -3.51
CA ALA A 45 0.48 12.04 -3.07
C ALA A 45 0.90 12.90 -4.27
N PRO A 46 0.87 14.23 -4.12
CA PRO A 46 1.26 15.14 -5.21
C PRO A 46 2.77 15.13 -5.48
N LEU A 47 3.58 14.83 -4.48
CA LEU A 47 5.04 14.90 -4.53
C LEU A 47 5.67 13.57 -4.07
N PRO A 48 6.85 13.19 -4.62
CA PRO A 48 7.62 12.02 -4.18
C PRO A 48 7.91 12.04 -2.69
N ASP A 49 8.41 13.15 -2.16
CA ASP A 49 8.77 13.32 -0.73
C ASP A 49 7.59 12.99 0.18
N VAL A 50 6.36 13.40 -0.19
CA VAL A 50 5.15 13.06 0.55
C VAL A 50 4.87 11.56 0.53
N ALA A 51 5.12 10.89 -0.60
CA ALA A 51 4.96 9.44 -0.69
C ALA A 51 6.01 8.70 0.15
N GLU A 52 7.24 9.21 0.22
CA GLU A 52 8.31 8.70 1.08
C GLU A 52 7.95 8.84 2.55
N ASP A 53 7.50 10.02 2.98
CA ASP A 53 7.07 10.28 4.36
C ASP A 53 5.92 9.35 4.77
N LEU A 54 4.91 9.18 3.91
CA LEU A 54 3.79 8.29 4.17
C LEU A 54 4.22 6.81 4.22
N THR A 55 5.22 6.44 3.41
CA THR A 55 5.82 5.10 3.44
C THR A 55 6.54 4.88 4.76
N ALA A 56 7.37 5.82 5.20
CA ALA A 56 8.06 5.76 6.48
C ALA A 56 7.06 5.71 7.66
N GLU A 57 6.01 6.56 7.65
CA GLU A 57 4.93 6.51 8.67
C GLU A 57 4.24 5.15 8.69
N THR A 58 4.02 4.55 7.51
CA THR A 58 3.40 3.22 7.40
C THR A 58 4.27 2.16 8.08
N PHE A 59 5.55 2.09 7.74
CA PHE A 59 6.44 1.08 8.33
C PHE A 59 6.71 1.32 9.82
N PHE A 60 6.71 2.55 10.28
CA PHE A 60 6.71 2.84 11.72
C PHE A 60 5.49 2.24 12.43
N LYS A 61 4.28 2.35 11.83
CA LYS A 61 3.06 1.72 12.36
C LYS A 61 3.11 0.19 12.25
N VAL A 62 3.69 -0.36 11.17
CA VAL A 62 3.91 -1.80 10.98
C VAL A 62 4.74 -2.37 12.11
N VAL A 63 5.88 -1.74 12.46
CA VAL A 63 6.73 -2.17 13.57
C VAL A 63 5.95 -2.22 14.88
N ARG A 64 5.16 -1.20 15.17
CA ARG A 64 4.36 -1.12 16.40
C ARG A 64 3.19 -2.11 16.45
N ALA A 65 2.64 -2.44 15.29
CA ALA A 65 1.49 -3.34 15.17
C ALA A 65 1.91 -4.80 14.84
N TYR A 66 3.21 -5.07 14.73
CA TYR A 66 3.76 -6.33 14.27
C TYR A 66 3.15 -7.56 14.93
N ALA A 67 2.99 -7.54 16.26
CA ALA A 67 2.43 -8.65 17.05
C ALA A 67 0.95 -8.95 16.71
N SER A 68 0.26 -8.03 16.01
CA SER A 68 -1.13 -8.22 15.59
C SER A 68 -1.28 -8.84 14.20
N PHE A 69 -0.18 -9.08 13.49
CA PHE A 69 -0.23 -9.73 12.19
C PHE A 69 -0.63 -11.20 12.34
N ASP A 70 -1.68 -11.60 11.62
CA ASP A 70 -2.17 -12.96 11.57
C ASP A 70 -2.12 -13.49 10.12
N PRO A 71 -1.23 -14.43 9.80
CA PRO A 71 -1.07 -14.95 8.43
C PRO A 71 -2.30 -15.72 7.93
N HIS A 72 -3.21 -16.14 8.82
CA HIS A 72 -4.47 -16.79 8.44
C HIS A 72 -5.52 -15.80 7.91
N LYS A 73 -5.35 -14.51 8.16
CA LYS A 73 -6.27 -13.45 7.72
C LYS A 73 -5.88 -12.79 6.40
N GLY A 74 -4.70 -13.09 5.87
CA GLY A 74 -4.24 -12.54 4.59
C GLY A 74 -2.73 -12.46 4.49
N SER A 75 -2.24 -12.02 3.33
CA SER A 75 -0.81 -11.87 3.10
C SER A 75 -0.22 -10.70 3.91
N GLN A 76 1.08 -10.74 4.17
CA GLN A 76 1.83 -9.63 4.78
C GLN A 76 1.62 -8.34 4.00
N LYS A 77 1.67 -8.42 2.67
CA LYS A 77 1.48 -7.29 1.77
C LYS A 77 0.11 -6.65 1.94
N ALA A 78 -0.96 -7.45 1.95
CA ALA A 78 -2.33 -6.96 2.13
C ALA A 78 -2.51 -6.30 3.51
N TRP A 79 -1.92 -6.89 4.56
CA TRP A 79 -1.97 -6.33 5.90
C TRP A 79 -1.22 -4.99 6.01
N ILE A 80 0.00 -4.89 5.44
CA ILE A 80 0.78 -3.64 5.39
C ILE A 80 0.01 -2.56 4.60
N LEU A 81 -0.59 -2.91 3.46
CA LEU A 81 -1.37 -1.97 2.66
C LEU A 81 -2.66 -1.52 3.35
N THR A 82 -3.24 -2.33 4.22
CA THR A 82 -4.34 -1.90 5.10
C THR A 82 -3.88 -0.80 6.07
N ILE A 83 -2.67 -0.93 6.62
CA ILE A 83 -2.07 0.13 7.46
C ILE A 83 -1.78 1.37 6.61
N ALA A 84 -1.21 1.21 5.41
CA ALA A 84 -0.93 2.32 4.49
C ALA A 84 -2.22 3.09 4.12
N ARG A 85 -3.31 2.39 3.90
CA ARG A 85 -4.64 2.98 3.65
C ARG A 85 -5.11 3.84 4.82
N ASN A 86 -4.91 3.38 6.04
CA ASN A 86 -5.25 4.16 7.24
C ASN A 86 -4.37 5.41 7.35
N VAL A 87 -3.05 5.29 7.09
CA VAL A 87 -2.12 6.44 7.03
C VAL A 87 -2.59 7.46 5.99
N LEU A 88 -2.94 7.02 4.78
CA LEU A 88 -3.46 7.88 3.72
C LEU A 88 -4.75 8.61 4.14
N THR A 89 -5.65 7.89 4.79
CA THR A 89 -6.92 8.46 5.28
C THR A 89 -6.66 9.53 6.34
N ASP A 90 -5.76 9.27 7.28
CA ASP A 90 -5.35 10.21 8.32
C ASP A 90 -4.65 11.44 7.73
N TRP A 91 -3.76 11.24 6.74
CA TRP A 91 -3.08 12.32 6.03
C TRP A 91 -4.08 13.22 5.30
N ARG A 92 -5.02 12.63 4.54
CA ARG A 92 -6.08 13.38 3.84
C ARG A 92 -6.96 14.17 4.81
N ARG A 93 -7.29 13.60 5.96
CA ARG A 93 -8.07 14.27 7.00
C ARG A 93 -7.32 15.46 7.58
N ARG A 94 -6.02 15.31 7.84
CA ARG A 94 -5.13 16.39 8.30
C ARG A 94 -4.92 17.45 7.21
N GLY A 95 -4.79 17.06 5.96
CA GLY A 95 -4.57 17.95 4.81
C GLY A 95 -5.79 18.79 4.43
N ARG A 96 -7.01 18.34 4.71
CA ARG A 96 -8.23 19.17 4.55
C ARG A 96 -8.24 20.38 5.50
N LEU A 97 -7.48 20.34 6.59
CA LEU A 97 -7.27 21.49 7.48
C LEU A 97 -6.20 22.46 6.96
N ARG A 98 -5.37 22.05 6.00
CA ARG A 98 -4.33 22.88 5.39
C ARG A 98 -4.50 22.81 3.88
N GLN A 99 -5.09 23.85 3.30
CA GLN A 99 -5.17 24.02 1.86
C GLN A 99 -3.76 24.18 1.28
N TYR A 100 -3.13 23.08 0.91
CA TYR A 100 -1.92 23.12 0.10
C TYR A 100 -2.28 23.06 -1.37
N VAL A 101 -2.28 24.23 -1.99
CA VAL A 101 -2.10 24.37 -3.43
C VAL A 101 -0.60 24.21 -3.68
N SER A 102 -0.19 23.07 -4.17
CA SER A 102 1.12 22.90 -4.81
C SER A 102 0.93 21.95 -5.98
N ILE A 103 0.95 22.54 -7.17
CA ILE A 103 1.10 21.86 -8.45
C ILE A 103 2.59 21.55 -8.56
N GLY A 104 3.00 20.38 -8.14
CA GLY A 104 4.36 19.86 -8.29
C GLY A 104 4.36 18.68 -9.22
N SER A 105 5.29 18.66 -10.17
CA SER A 105 5.50 17.56 -11.11
C SER A 105 5.68 16.24 -10.40
N MET A 106 4.86 15.26 -10.77
CA MET A 106 4.92 13.89 -10.25
C MET A 106 6.01 13.13 -11.03
N HIS A 107 7.23 13.11 -10.52
CA HIS A 107 8.32 12.29 -11.08
C HIS A 107 8.71 11.19 -10.10
N ASP A 108 9.06 10.04 -10.65
CA ASP A 108 9.61 8.83 -10.05
C ASP A 108 8.62 7.76 -9.55
N LEU A 109 8.14 6.95 -10.50
CA LEU A 109 7.91 5.53 -10.25
C LEU A 109 9.25 4.83 -10.49
N VAL A 110 9.82 4.21 -9.45
CA VAL A 110 11.06 3.46 -9.58
C VAL A 110 10.81 2.22 -10.43
N HIS A 111 11.28 2.28 -11.67
CA HIS A 111 11.43 1.12 -12.54
C HIS A 111 12.87 1.09 -13.06
N ASP A 112 13.49 -0.08 -13.05
CA ASP A 112 14.78 -0.30 -13.72
C ASP A 112 14.67 0.06 -15.21
N CYS A 113 15.44 1.06 -15.62
CA CYS A 113 15.45 1.52 -17.00
C CYS A 113 16.87 1.60 -17.57
N PRO A 114 17.14 1.04 -18.76
CA PRO A 114 18.51 0.85 -19.24
C PRO A 114 19.18 2.09 -19.84
N SER A 115 18.47 3.13 -20.29
CA SER A 115 19.09 4.32 -20.89
C SER A 115 18.50 5.66 -20.44
N PRO A 116 19.26 6.79 -20.48
CA PRO A 116 18.78 8.12 -20.09
C PRO A 116 17.61 8.63 -20.95
N GLU A 117 17.62 8.36 -22.26
CA GLU A 117 16.57 8.79 -23.20
C GLU A 117 15.28 8.00 -22.99
N GLU A 118 15.37 6.68 -22.75
CA GLU A 118 14.22 5.85 -22.39
C GLU A 118 13.67 6.21 -21.03
N ARG A 119 14.51 6.72 -20.12
CA ARG A 119 14.04 7.26 -18.82
C ARG A 119 13.18 8.48 -19.01
N LEU A 120 13.62 9.46 -19.77
CA LEU A 120 12.85 10.72 -20.04
C LEU A 120 11.49 10.43 -20.66
N LEU A 121 11.44 9.58 -21.69
CA LEU A 121 10.18 9.19 -22.34
C LEU A 121 9.22 8.48 -21.38
N LYS A 122 9.75 7.57 -20.55
CA LYS A 122 8.94 6.88 -19.53
C LYS A 122 8.49 7.80 -18.41
N GLU A 123 9.32 8.74 -17.99
CA GLU A 123 8.98 9.75 -16.99
C GLU A 123 7.82 10.63 -17.46
N GLU A 124 7.82 11.06 -18.72
CA GLU A 124 6.72 11.82 -19.32
C GLU A 124 5.43 10.98 -19.42
N GLU A 125 5.53 9.70 -19.83
CA GLU A 125 4.37 8.80 -19.90
C GLU A 125 3.79 8.51 -18.52
N VAL A 126 4.66 8.26 -17.54
CA VAL A 126 4.27 8.06 -16.14
C VAL A 126 3.65 9.35 -15.58
N GLY A 127 4.23 10.51 -15.86
CA GLY A 127 3.66 11.80 -15.46
C GLY A 127 2.24 11.98 -15.99
N ARG A 128 2.03 11.79 -17.29
CA ARG A 128 0.70 11.84 -17.92
C ARG A 128 -0.30 10.85 -17.31
N LEU A 129 0.15 9.63 -17.02
CA LEU A 129 -0.69 8.63 -16.37
C LEU A 129 -1.10 9.06 -14.96
N LEU A 130 -0.16 9.57 -14.16
CA LEU A 130 -0.43 10.04 -12.81
C LEU A 130 -1.35 11.26 -12.80
N ASP A 131 -1.22 12.17 -13.76
CA ASP A 131 -2.13 13.30 -13.95
C ASP A 131 -3.55 12.82 -14.29
N ALA A 132 -3.67 11.88 -15.22
CA ALA A 132 -4.96 11.26 -15.54
C ALA A 132 -5.58 10.57 -14.31
N VAL A 133 -4.78 9.82 -13.54
CA VAL A 133 -5.22 9.20 -12.28
C VAL A 133 -5.63 10.24 -11.24
N ALA A 134 -4.97 11.40 -11.19
CA ALA A 134 -5.31 12.49 -10.28
C ALA A 134 -6.71 13.06 -10.53
N THR A 135 -7.25 12.93 -11.74
CA THR A 135 -8.64 13.34 -12.08
C THR A 135 -9.69 12.37 -11.55
N LEU A 136 -9.33 11.14 -11.18
CA LEU A 136 -10.25 10.14 -10.69
C LEU A 136 -10.83 10.49 -9.31
N ALA A 137 -12.04 10.02 -9.05
CA ALA A 137 -12.61 10.07 -7.71
C ALA A 137 -11.69 9.34 -6.70
N PRO A 138 -11.60 9.79 -5.44
CA PRO A 138 -10.69 9.23 -4.44
C PRO A 138 -10.79 7.71 -4.30
N ALA A 139 -11.99 7.14 -4.35
CA ALA A 139 -12.22 5.70 -4.23
C ALA A 139 -11.78 4.90 -5.47
N ASP A 140 -11.83 5.48 -6.66
CA ASP A 140 -11.36 4.87 -7.90
C ASP A 140 -9.84 4.94 -7.98
N ARG A 141 -9.26 6.06 -7.53
CA ARG A 141 -7.80 6.22 -7.41
C ARG A 141 -7.21 5.22 -6.42
N GLU A 142 -7.89 4.99 -5.29
CA GLU A 142 -7.49 3.99 -4.30
C GLU A 142 -7.47 2.58 -4.91
N LEU A 143 -8.50 2.24 -5.69
CA LEU A 143 -8.59 0.96 -6.38
C LEU A 143 -7.43 0.75 -7.38
N ILE A 144 -7.11 1.78 -8.18
CA ILE A 144 -5.99 1.76 -9.13
C ILE A 144 -4.64 1.68 -8.39
N GLY A 145 -4.45 2.47 -7.35
CA GLY A 145 -3.23 2.47 -6.54
C GLY A 145 -2.95 1.10 -5.91
N LEU A 146 -3.97 0.42 -5.38
CA LEU A 146 -3.84 -0.94 -4.85
C LEU A 146 -3.53 -1.93 -5.97
N ARG A 147 -4.31 -1.95 -7.06
CA ARG A 147 -4.18 -2.97 -8.08
C ARG A 147 -2.91 -2.81 -8.92
N TYR A 148 -2.56 -1.61 -9.33
CA TYR A 148 -1.46 -1.33 -10.26
C TYR A 148 -0.25 -0.67 -9.60
N GLY A 149 -0.44 0.15 -8.60
CA GLY A 149 0.67 0.74 -7.83
C GLY A 149 1.36 -0.29 -6.95
N SER A 150 0.62 -0.98 -6.10
CA SER A 150 1.19 -1.96 -5.17
C SER A 150 1.21 -3.40 -5.72
N GLY A 151 0.52 -3.67 -6.83
CA GLY A 151 0.51 -4.99 -7.46
C GLY A 151 -0.16 -6.10 -6.62
N VAL A 152 -1.15 -5.77 -5.77
CA VAL A 152 -2.00 -6.79 -5.13
C VAL A 152 -3.03 -7.31 -6.09
N ASP A 153 -3.46 -8.55 -5.91
CA ASP A 153 -4.47 -9.16 -6.76
C ASP A 153 -5.90 -8.67 -6.47
N THR A 154 -6.89 -9.20 -7.21
CA THR A 154 -8.28 -8.79 -7.05
C THR A 154 -8.86 -9.21 -5.71
N ALA A 155 -8.48 -10.39 -5.21
CA ALA A 155 -8.97 -10.90 -3.92
C ALA A 155 -8.41 -10.09 -2.75
N GLU A 156 -7.11 -9.82 -2.77
CA GLU A 156 -6.46 -8.95 -1.77
C GLU A 156 -6.99 -7.52 -1.83
N THR A 157 -7.20 -6.97 -3.04
CA THR A 157 -7.82 -5.64 -3.22
C THR A 157 -9.23 -5.61 -2.61
N ALA A 158 -10.03 -6.65 -2.84
CA ALA A 158 -11.37 -6.78 -2.27
C ALA A 158 -11.33 -6.82 -0.72
N LEU A 159 -10.39 -7.59 -0.17
CA LEU A 159 -10.15 -7.69 1.26
C LEU A 159 -9.79 -6.33 1.88
N ILE A 160 -8.80 -5.63 1.29
CA ILE A 160 -8.32 -4.32 1.77
C ILE A 160 -9.44 -3.26 1.71
N LEU A 161 -10.25 -3.27 0.65
CA LEU A 161 -11.33 -2.29 0.45
C LEU A 161 -12.63 -2.66 1.18
N GLY A 162 -12.78 -3.90 1.66
CA GLY A 162 -14.00 -4.40 2.29
C GLY A 162 -15.18 -4.51 1.31
N ILE A 163 -14.93 -4.88 0.05
CA ILE A 163 -15.93 -5.06 -1.02
C ILE A 163 -15.78 -6.44 -1.66
N SER A 164 -16.77 -6.87 -2.47
CA SER A 164 -16.65 -8.13 -3.19
C SER A 164 -15.68 -8.04 -4.37
N GLU A 165 -15.05 -9.15 -4.74
CA GLU A 165 -14.20 -9.23 -5.93
C GLU A 165 -14.94 -8.86 -7.23
N GLY A 166 -16.24 -9.21 -7.33
CA GLY A 166 -17.08 -8.82 -8.47
C GLY A 166 -17.19 -7.30 -8.58
N ASN A 167 -17.31 -6.60 -7.43
CA ASN A 167 -17.33 -5.14 -7.39
C ASN A 167 -15.96 -4.57 -7.80
N VAL A 168 -14.85 -5.15 -7.31
CA VAL A 168 -13.49 -4.76 -7.73
C VAL A 168 -13.35 -4.85 -9.26
N ARG A 169 -13.71 -6.00 -9.88
CA ARG A 169 -13.61 -6.22 -11.33
C ARG A 169 -14.45 -5.21 -12.13
N THR A 170 -15.70 -5.00 -11.72
CA THR A 170 -16.59 -4.07 -12.40
C THR A 170 -16.11 -2.63 -12.31
N ARG A 171 -15.63 -2.21 -11.14
CA ARG A 171 -15.10 -0.86 -10.95
C ARG A 171 -13.79 -0.66 -11.70
N LEU A 172 -12.87 -1.63 -11.68
CA LEU A 172 -11.63 -1.57 -12.45
C LEU A 172 -11.91 -1.39 -13.93
N TRP A 173 -12.84 -2.16 -14.49
CA TRP A 173 -13.22 -2.04 -15.90
C TRP A 173 -13.67 -0.61 -16.25
N ARG A 174 -14.56 -0.02 -15.43
CA ARG A 174 -15.06 1.35 -15.65
C ARG A 174 -13.96 2.41 -15.53
N VAL A 175 -13.09 2.25 -14.54
CA VAL A 175 -11.99 3.21 -14.31
C VAL A 175 -10.97 3.14 -15.43
N LEU A 176 -10.60 1.93 -15.88
CA LEU A 176 -9.66 1.74 -17.00
C LEU A 176 -10.23 2.28 -18.32
N ASP A 177 -11.54 2.10 -18.57
CA ASP A 177 -12.19 2.68 -19.76
C ASP A 177 -12.13 4.21 -19.73
N ARG A 178 -12.37 4.82 -18.56
CA ARG A 178 -12.23 6.28 -18.37
C ARG A 178 -10.80 6.76 -18.58
N LEU A 179 -9.80 6.10 -17.96
CA LEU A 179 -8.40 6.45 -18.13
C LEU A 179 -7.95 6.35 -19.59
N ARG A 180 -8.38 5.28 -20.28
CA ARG A 180 -8.07 5.11 -21.70
C ARG A 180 -8.59 6.29 -22.54
N LYS A 181 -9.79 6.77 -22.29
CA LYS A 181 -10.35 7.92 -22.99
C LYS A 181 -9.52 9.19 -22.74
N VAL A 182 -9.18 9.47 -21.49
CA VAL A 182 -8.37 10.66 -21.13
C VAL A 182 -6.96 10.62 -21.73
N MET A 183 -6.36 9.43 -21.86
CA MET A 183 -5.00 9.28 -22.39
C MET A 183 -4.92 9.28 -23.94
N HIS A 184 -6.05 9.18 -24.63
CA HIS A 184 -6.12 9.20 -26.09
C HIS A 184 -6.68 10.53 -26.66
N GLU A 185 -7.06 11.46 -25.78
CA GLU A 185 -7.40 12.87 -26.13
C GLU A 185 -6.14 13.73 -26.16
#